data_b4173b6f1c6516e354ddcac57f3eca48
#
_entry.id   b4173b6f1c6516e354ddcac57f3eca48
#
_cell.length_a   1.000
_cell.length_b   1.000
_cell.length_c   1.000
_cell.angle_alpha   90.00
_cell.angle_beta   90.00
_cell.angle_gamma   90.00
#
_symmetry.space_group_name_H-M   'P 1'
#
loop_
_entity.id
_entity.type
_entity.pdbx_description
1 polymer ?
#
loop_
_entity_poly.entity_id
_entity_poly.type
_entity_poly.pdbx_seq_one_letter_code
_entity_poly.pdbx_strand_id
1 'polypeptide(L)'
;MTIKKFFWALYGAFFILLIALGLMSTLLNRNQEDVKRSQEIRYQSYRIANELRQSVDDLTHFARTYVVTGDPKYEEYYKDVLAIRNGNKPRPDGEAASLTTFMARAAFTPEEMTRMIEAIDEADTLLKIEAKAFLAMKGRYDDGTGNFTKKGKPDQAMAIRLMHDDAYQTVKARVMAQIEDSTATQDKRTKKMVEEYTKRGKLCLSVSIGLLIILSAIVVVSLITVNRKITKPIRKLQNATHYVATDLAQLTDVATGLANGDLSQTAQI
;
A
#
# COMPACT_ATOMS: atom_id res chain seq x y z
N MET A 1 -11.84 -50.61 -6.80
CA MET A 1 -11.41 -49.74 -5.69
C MET A 1 -12.41 -49.92 -4.56
N THR A 2 -11.98 -50.33 -3.37
CA THR A 2 -12.91 -50.48 -2.21
C THR A 2 -13.39 -49.11 -1.78
N ILE A 3 -14.66 -48.99 -1.37
CA ILE A 3 -15.29 -47.76 -0.91
C ILE A 3 -14.42 -47.01 0.13
N LYS A 4 -13.79 -47.83 1.06
CA LYS A 4 -12.89 -47.28 2.08
C LYS A 4 -11.67 -46.58 1.45
N LYS A 5 -11.00 -47.15 0.45
CA LYS A 5 -9.84 -46.53 -0.24
C LYS A 5 -10.23 -45.24 -0.98
N PHE A 6 -11.42 -45.21 -1.57
CA PHE A 6 -11.95 -44.01 -2.24
C PHE A 6 -12.13 -42.87 -1.27
N PHE A 7 -12.74 -43.08 -0.11
CA PHE A 7 -12.95 -42.04 0.89
C PHE A 7 -11.64 -41.53 1.51
N TRP A 8 -10.66 -42.42 1.78
CA TRP A 8 -9.35 -41.98 2.26
C TRP A 8 -8.60 -41.10 1.26
N ALA A 9 -8.65 -41.43 -0.03
CA ALA A 9 -8.07 -40.58 -1.06
C ALA A 9 -8.77 -39.22 -1.17
N LEU A 10 -10.10 -39.20 -1.07
CA LEU A 10 -10.89 -37.99 -1.14
C LEU A 10 -10.62 -37.06 0.05
N TYR A 11 -10.59 -37.59 1.28
CA TYR A 11 -10.26 -36.81 2.48
C TYR A 11 -8.82 -36.32 2.46
N GLY A 12 -7.87 -37.14 1.99
CA GLY A 12 -6.48 -36.72 1.79
C GLY A 12 -6.36 -35.54 0.82
N ALA A 13 -7.00 -35.63 -0.33
CA ALA A 13 -7.03 -34.52 -1.32
C ALA A 13 -7.69 -33.26 -0.76
N PHE A 14 -8.80 -33.39 -0.03
CA PHE A 14 -9.48 -32.28 0.62
C PHE A 14 -8.57 -31.57 1.65
N PHE A 15 -7.85 -32.36 2.47
CA PHE A 15 -6.93 -31.81 3.48
C PHE A 15 -5.74 -31.09 2.86
N ILE A 16 -5.16 -31.65 1.79
CA ILE A 16 -4.06 -31.01 1.03
C ILE A 16 -4.51 -29.67 0.45
N LEU A 17 -5.72 -29.61 -0.13
CA LEU A 17 -6.29 -28.39 -0.69
C LEU A 17 -6.54 -27.32 0.39
N LEU A 18 -7.00 -27.72 1.57
CA LEU A 18 -7.18 -26.79 2.71
C LEU A 18 -5.84 -26.20 3.16
N ILE A 19 -4.79 -27.01 3.24
CA ILE A 19 -3.44 -26.53 3.55
C ILE A 19 -2.95 -25.57 2.47
N ALA A 20 -3.13 -25.92 1.19
CA ALA A 20 -2.75 -25.06 0.07
C ALA A 20 -3.49 -23.69 0.10
N LEU A 21 -4.80 -23.70 0.42
CA LEU A 21 -5.57 -22.47 0.60
C LEU A 21 -5.05 -21.62 1.78
N GLY A 22 -4.72 -22.24 2.91
CA GLY A 22 -4.12 -21.56 4.05
C GLY A 22 -2.79 -20.89 3.70
N LEU A 23 -1.91 -21.61 3.00
CA LEU A 23 -0.63 -21.06 2.52
C LEU A 23 -0.86 -19.90 1.52
N MET A 24 -1.80 -20.05 0.60
CA MET A 24 -2.12 -19.00 -0.37
C MET A 24 -2.70 -17.75 0.31
N SER A 25 -3.52 -17.91 1.35
CA SER A 25 -4.04 -16.80 2.15
C SER A 25 -2.91 -16.03 2.85
N THR A 26 -1.92 -16.72 3.43
CA THR A 26 -0.77 -16.06 4.05
C THR A 26 0.10 -15.31 3.03
N LEU A 27 0.30 -15.88 1.84
CA LEU A 27 1.01 -15.21 0.74
C LEU A 27 0.26 -13.97 0.25
N LEU A 28 -1.07 -14.05 0.14
CA LEU A 28 -1.90 -12.92 -0.26
C LEU A 28 -1.83 -11.77 0.77
N ASN A 29 -1.89 -12.08 2.06
CA ASN A 29 -1.76 -11.06 3.12
C ASN A 29 -0.39 -10.37 3.06
N ARG A 30 0.72 -11.12 2.95
CA ARG A 30 2.06 -10.54 2.79
C ARG A 30 2.14 -9.64 1.56
N ASN A 31 1.60 -10.08 0.43
CA ASN A 31 1.59 -9.27 -0.78
C ASN A 31 0.76 -7.97 -0.63
N GLN A 32 -0.34 -8.00 0.12
CA GLN A 32 -1.12 -6.78 0.43
C GLN A 32 -0.33 -5.80 1.31
N GLU A 33 0.44 -6.30 2.27
CA GLU A 33 1.34 -5.47 3.08
C GLU A 33 2.44 -4.84 2.21
N ASP A 34 3.02 -5.59 1.27
CA ASP A 34 4.01 -5.08 0.33
C ASP A 34 3.42 -3.98 -0.58
N VAL A 35 2.19 -4.15 -1.06
CA VAL A 35 1.48 -3.11 -1.83
C VAL A 35 1.28 -1.85 -0.99
N LYS A 36 0.79 -1.97 0.24
CA LYS A 36 0.58 -0.84 1.16
C LYS A 36 1.89 -0.12 1.44
N ARG A 37 2.95 -0.86 1.75
CA ARG A 37 4.28 -0.31 2.00
C ARG A 37 4.82 0.43 0.78
N SER A 38 4.65 -0.11 -0.42
CA SER A 38 5.11 0.53 -1.65
C SER A 38 4.33 1.81 -1.96
N GLN A 39 3.02 1.83 -1.68
CA GLN A 39 2.20 3.04 -1.80
C GLN A 39 2.61 4.11 -0.78
N GLU A 40 2.92 3.72 0.45
CA GLU A 40 3.41 4.64 1.48
C GLU A 40 4.76 5.25 1.09
N ILE A 41 5.71 4.44 0.62
CA ILE A 41 7.00 4.92 0.11
C ILE A 41 6.78 5.94 -1.02
N ARG A 42 5.89 5.63 -1.96
CA ARG A 42 5.57 6.52 -3.08
C ARG A 42 4.99 7.86 -2.59
N TYR A 43 4.05 7.81 -1.67
CA TYR A 43 3.43 8.99 -1.09
C TYR A 43 4.45 9.85 -0.34
N GLN A 44 5.27 9.25 0.52
CA GLN A 44 6.30 9.96 1.28
C GLN A 44 7.36 10.59 0.36
N SER A 45 7.83 9.86 -0.65
CA SER A 45 8.79 10.39 -1.62
C SER A 45 8.23 11.60 -2.37
N TYR A 46 6.98 11.52 -2.84
CA TYR A 46 6.30 12.63 -3.51
C TYR A 46 6.14 13.83 -2.59
N ARG A 47 5.72 13.62 -1.33
CA ARG A 47 5.54 14.68 -0.33
C ARG A 47 6.83 15.44 -0.08
N ILE A 48 7.94 14.72 0.10
CA ILE A 48 9.26 15.30 0.37
C ILE A 48 9.76 16.13 -0.82
N ALA A 49 9.67 15.59 -2.04
CA ALA A 49 10.07 16.32 -3.24
C ALA A 49 9.22 17.57 -3.48
N ASN A 50 7.90 17.49 -3.23
CA ASN A 50 7.02 18.63 -3.32
C ASN A 50 7.32 19.69 -2.24
N GLU A 51 7.66 19.27 -1.03
CA GLU A 51 8.07 20.17 0.06
C GLU A 51 9.35 20.93 -0.31
N LEU A 52 10.36 20.25 -0.88
CA LEU A 52 11.56 20.92 -1.37
C LEU A 52 11.21 21.97 -2.43
N ARG A 53 10.42 21.60 -3.43
CA ARG A 53 9.99 22.50 -4.49
C ARG A 53 9.26 23.72 -3.94
N GLN A 54 8.29 23.49 -3.06
CA GLN A 54 7.52 24.57 -2.44
C GLN A 54 8.41 25.48 -1.59
N SER A 55 9.34 24.93 -0.82
CA SER A 55 10.27 25.75 -0.03
C SER A 55 11.12 26.67 -0.89
N VAL A 56 11.59 26.20 -2.07
CA VAL A 56 12.35 27.02 -3.03
C VAL A 56 11.47 28.16 -3.60
N ASP A 57 10.22 27.84 -3.94
CA ASP A 57 9.28 28.84 -4.47
C ASP A 57 8.90 29.87 -3.41
N ASP A 58 8.61 29.46 -2.18
CA ASP A 58 8.26 30.33 -1.08
C ASP A 58 9.43 31.25 -0.68
N LEU A 59 10.65 30.70 -0.59
CA LEU A 59 11.87 31.48 -0.34
C LEU A 59 12.07 32.54 -1.42
N THR A 60 11.97 32.15 -2.70
CA THR A 60 12.05 33.11 -3.82
C THR A 60 10.96 34.18 -3.74
N HIS A 61 9.72 33.77 -3.45
CA HIS A 61 8.58 34.70 -3.34
C HIS A 61 8.81 35.72 -2.23
N PHE A 62 9.15 35.27 -1.03
CA PHE A 62 9.36 36.17 0.11
C PHE A 62 10.59 37.06 -0.08
N ALA A 63 11.69 36.53 -0.65
CA ALA A 63 12.87 37.33 -0.94
C ALA A 63 12.56 38.44 -1.97
N ARG A 64 11.88 38.12 -3.06
CA ARG A 64 11.45 39.12 -4.07
C ARG A 64 10.52 40.16 -3.49
N THR A 65 9.56 39.73 -2.71
CA THR A 65 8.61 40.66 -2.08
C THR A 65 9.31 41.57 -1.09
N TYR A 66 10.26 41.05 -0.29
CA TYR A 66 11.04 41.87 0.64
C TYR A 66 11.88 42.93 -0.09
N VAL A 67 12.61 42.59 -1.14
CA VAL A 67 13.47 43.56 -1.84
C VAL A 67 12.65 44.63 -2.57
N VAL A 68 11.43 44.32 -2.99
CA VAL A 68 10.52 45.30 -3.65
C VAL A 68 9.83 46.19 -2.65
N THR A 69 9.32 45.63 -1.53
CA THR A 69 8.49 46.38 -0.59
C THR A 69 9.27 47.02 0.58
N GLY A 70 10.43 46.40 0.93
CA GLY A 70 11.19 46.77 2.12
C GLY A 70 10.50 46.35 3.44
N ASP A 71 9.36 45.63 3.39
CA ASP A 71 8.59 45.25 4.60
C ASP A 71 9.27 44.07 5.32
N PRO A 72 9.75 44.25 6.56
CA PRO A 72 10.50 43.23 7.30
C PRO A 72 9.77 41.91 7.52
N LYS A 73 8.44 41.91 7.49
CA LYS A 73 7.66 40.68 7.68
C LYS A 73 8.00 39.60 6.63
N TYR A 74 8.36 40.00 5.41
CA TYR A 74 8.73 39.05 4.35
C TYR A 74 10.12 38.44 4.60
N GLU A 75 11.03 39.16 5.25
CA GLU A 75 12.29 38.58 5.72
C GLU A 75 12.06 37.58 6.86
N GLU A 76 11.08 37.81 7.72
CA GLU A 76 10.69 36.86 8.78
C GLU A 76 10.07 35.60 8.20
N TYR A 77 9.12 35.71 7.26
CA TYR A 77 8.54 34.56 6.57
C TYR A 77 9.60 33.74 5.82
N TYR A 78 10.54 34.41 5.18
CA TYR A 78 11.69 33.73 4.53
C TYR A 78 12.50 32.91 5.54
N LYS A 79 12.85 33.50 6.69
CA LYS A 79 13.58 32.81 7.77
C LYS A 79 12.77 31.62 8.34
N ASP A 80 11.47 31.76 8.45
CA ASP A 80 10.59 30.70 8.91
C ASP A 80 10.58 29.49 7.97
N VAL A 81 10.44 29.72 6.67
CA VAL A 81 10.52 28.66 5.66
C VAL A 81 11.88 27.95 5.72
N LEU A 82 12.97 28.71 5.81
CA LEU A 82 14.30 28.16 5.90
C LEU A 82 14.51 27.34 7.21
N ALA A 83 13.99 27.84 8.32
CA ALA A 83 14.05 27.14 9.61
C ALA A 83 13.27 25.82 9.59
N ILE A 84 12.08 25.81 8.98
CA ILE A 84 11.27 24.58 8.78
C ILE A 84 12.02 23.59 7.89
N ARG A 85 12.54 24.03 6.73
CA ARG A 85 13.30 23.18 5.80
C ARG A 85 14.49 22.50 6.47
N ASN A 86 15.19 23.25 7.32
CA ASN A 86 16.38 22.77 8.03
C ASN A 86 16.05 22.01 9.33
N GLY A 87 14.78 21.91 9.73
CA GLY A 87 14.35 21.21 10.94
C GLY A 87 14.52 22.00 12.23
N ASN A 88 14.81 23.29 12.15
CA ASN A 88 14.98 24.19 13.30
C ASN A 88 13.63 24.75 13.81
N LYS A 89 12.56 24.58 13.03
CA LYS A 89 11.19 24.95 13.38
C LYS A 89 10.25 23.80 13.00
N PRO A 90 9.23 23.48 13.81
CA PRO A 90 8.30 22.40 13.48
C PRO A 90 7.48 22.71 12.23
N ARG A 91 7.18 21.67 11.45
CA ARG A 91 6.21 21.69 10.37
C ARG A 91 4.79 21.81 10.90
N PRO A 92 3.79 22.04 10.04
CA PRO A 92 2.38 22.09 10.45
C PRO A 92 1.88 20.80 11.12
N ASP A 93 2.50 19.64 10.84
CA ASP A 93 2.23 18.36 11.50
C ASP A 93 2.90 18.20 12.87
N GLY A 94 3.66 19.24 13.32
CA GLY A 94 4.35 19.28 14.61
C GLY A 94 5.75 18.66 14.60
N GLU A 95 6.20 18.03 13.51
CA GLU A 95 7.50 17.39 13.44
C GLU A 95 8.62 18.38 13.07
N ALA A 96 9.70 18.42 13.90
CA ALA A 96 10.88 19.22 13.67
C ALA A 96 12.05 18.31 13.26
N ALA A 97 12.26 18.16 11.95
CA ALA A 97 13.38 17.43 11.37
C ALA A 97 13.76 18.05 10.03
N SER A 98 15.04 17.92 9.62
CA SER A 98 15.48 18.42 8.32
C SER A 98 14.86 17.60 7.17
N LEU A 99 14.79 18.20 5.98
CA LEU A 99 14.31 17.51 4.79
C LEU A 99 15.14 16.26 4.47
N THR A 100 16.46 16.31 4.66
CA THR A 100 17.36 15.16 4.50
C THR A 100 17.07 14.03 5.49
N THR A 101 16.64 14.35 6.72
CA THR A 101 16.20 13.36 7.69
C THR A 101 14.94 12.64 7.23
N PHE A 102 13.98 13.37 6.64
CA PHE A 102 12.77 12.74 6.07
C PHE A 102 13.10 11.85 4.87
N MET A 103 14.02 12.26 3.99
CA MET A 103 14.48 11.43 2.88
C MET A 103 15.10 10.11 3.35
N ALA A 104 15.94 10.15 4.39
CA ALA A 104 16.54 8.95 4.96
C ALA A 104 15.50 7.96 5.50
N ARG A 105 14.37 8.46 6.03
CA ARG A 105 13.25 7.64 6.54
C ARG A 105 12.34 7.11 5.42
N ALA A 106 12.25 7.80 4.29
CA ALA A 106 11.32 7.50 3.21
C ALA A 106 11.81 6.46 2.19
N ALA A 107 12.84 5.67 2.53
CA ALA A 107 13.40 4.60 1.70
C ALA A 107 13.83 5.06 0.28
N PHE A 108 14.46 6.24 0.19
CA PHE A 108 15.15 6.67 -1.01
C PHE A 108 16.32 5.73 -1.31
N THR A 109 16.55 5.42 -2.59
CA THR A 109 17.76 4.72 -2.97
C THR A 109 18.99 5.63 -2.83
N PRO A 110 20.22 5.09 -2.75
CA PRO A 110 21.43 5.91 -2.70
C PRO A 110 21.52 6.91 -3.86
N GLU A 111 21.14 6.49 -5.08
CA GLU A 111 21.15 7.37 -6.25
C GLU A 111 20.10 8.48 -6.15
N GLU A 112 18.90 8.16 -5.67
CA GLU A 112 17.83 9.15 -5.46
C GLU A 112 18.22 10.14 -4.36
N MET A 113 18.84 9.65 -3.29
CA MET A 113 19.36 10.48 -2.21
C MET A 113 20.43 11.46 -2.73
N THR A 114 21.39 10.96 -3.50
CA THR A 114 22.46 11.80 -4.09
C THR A 114 21.87 12.91 -4.97
N ARG A 115 20.97 12.58 -5.89
CA ARG A 115 20.32 13.58 -6.78
C ARG A 115 19.54 14.63 -5.99
N MET A 116 18.86 14.23 -4.93
CA MET A 116 18.09 15.17 -4.12
C MET A 116 18.99 16.07 -3.28
N ILE A 117 20.12 15.55 -2.77
CA ILE A 117 21.16 16.36 -2.09
C ILE A 117 21.76 17.36 -3.07
N GLU A 118 22.10 16.96 -4.30
CA GLU A 118 22.57 17.87 -5.35
C GLU A 118 21.57 18.99 -5.64
N ALA A 119 20.26 18.69 -5.69
CA ALA A 119 19.22 19.69 -5.84
C ALA A 119 19.14 20.67 -4.65
N ILE A 120 19.36 20.17 -3.41
CA ILE A 120 19.43 21.01 -2.22
C ILE A 120 20.67 21.91 -2.27
N ASP A 121 21.84 21.39 -2.61
CA ASP A 121 23.09 22.14 -2.70
C ASP A 121 23.00 23.23 -3.77
N GLU A 122 22.36 22.95 -4.92
CA GLU A 122 22.09 23.97 -5.95
C GLU A 122 21.08 25.01 -5.44
N ALA A 123 20.04 24.60 -4.68
CA ALA A 123 19.12 25.54 -4.05
C ALA A 123 19.83 26.46 -3.04
N ASP A 124 20.87 25.98 -2.36
CA ASP A 124 21.68 26.79 -1.44
C ASP A 124 22.50 27.88 -2.19
N THR A 125 22.71 27.72 -3.49
CA THR A 125 23.27 28.78 -4.34
C THR A 125 22.29 29.94 -4.49
N LEU A 126 20.98 29.68 -4.60
CA LEU A 126 19.95 30.73 -4.54
C LEU A 126 19.98 31.47 -3.21
N LEU A 127 20.06 30.75 -2.08
CA LEU A 127 20.12 31.37 -0.76
C LEU A 127 21.30 32.35 -0.64
N LYS A 128 22.44 32.06 -1.25
CA LYS A 128 23.60 32.97 -1.27
C LYS A 128 23.29 34.26 -2.03
N ILE A 129 22.58 34.18 -3.15
CA ILE A 129 22.17 35.38 -3.92
C ILE A 129 21.13 36.19 -3.13
N GLU A 130 20.15 35.52 -2.55
CA GLU A 130 19.11 36.10 -1.73
C GLU A 130 19.68 36.80 -0.49
N ALA A 131 20.65 36.17 0.19
CA ALA A 131 21.35 36.77 1.32
C ALA A 131 22.11 38.05 0.90
N LYS A 132 22.78 38.05 -0.29
CA LYS A 132 23.41 39.26 -0.83
C LYS A 132 22.40 40.38 -1.08
N ALA A 133 21.24 40.04 -1.63
CA ALA A 133 20.17 41.03 -1.85
C ALA A 133 19.66 41.62 -0.53
N PHE A 134 19.46 40.78 0.51
CA PHE A 134 19.05 41.24 1.85
C PHE A 134 20.10 42.13 2.51
N LEU A 135 21.40 41.81 2.33
CA LEU A 135 22.48 42.64 2.83
C LEU A 135 22.56 43.98 2.11
N ALA A 136 22.34 44.02 0.80
CA ALA A 136 22.27 45.27 0.04
C ALA A 136 21.12 46.16 0.52
N MET A 137 19.94 45.60 0.84
CA MET A 137 18.82 46.31 1.49
C MET A 137 19.20 46.97 2.82
N LYS A 138 20.19 46.38 3.53
CA LYS A 138 20.71 46.84 4.82
C LYS A 138 22.00 47.70 4.70
N GLY A 139 22.42 48.01 3.47
CA GLY A 139 23.65 48.77 3.22
C GLY A 139 24.93 48.04 3.64
N ARG A 140 24.92 46.70 3.51
CA ARG A 140 26.09 45.85 3.76
C ARG A 140 26.56 45.20 2.47
N TYR A 141 27.87 45.29 2.20
CA TYR A 141 28.50 44.88 0.95
C TYR A 141 29.71 44.00 1.21
N ASP A 142 30.08 43.21 0.20
CA ASP A 142 31.29 42.42 0.20
C ASP A 142 32.51 43.32 0.32
N ASP A 143 33.44 42.96 1.19
CA ASP A 143 34.69 43.68 1.38
C ASP A 143 35.81 43.23 0.42
N GLY A 144 35.48 42.30 -0.50
CA GLY A 144 36.40 41.70 -1.47
C GLY A 144 37.00 40.36 -1.00
N THR A 145 36.66 39.91 0.22
CA THR A 145 37.08 38.62 0.78
C THR A 145 35.91 37.61 0.86
N GLY A 146 34.72 37.99 0.41
CA GLY A 146 33.49 37.23 0.59
C GLY A 146 32.76 37.52 1.88
N ASN A 147 33.30 38.41 2.72
CA ASN A 147 32.65 38.87 3.95
C ASN A 147 31.89 40.18 3.69
N PHE A 148 30.67 40.28 4.24
CA PHE A 148 29.81 41.46 4.04
C PHE A 148 29.98 42.47 5.19
N THR A 149 31.22 42.94 5.36
CA THR A 149 31.62 43.87 6.46
C THR A 149 31.63 45.35 6.03
N LYS A 150 31.73 45.64 4.70
CA LYS A 150 31.69 46.99 4.18
C LYS A 150 30.35 47.64 4.35
N LYS A 151 30.29 48.77 5.03
CA LYS A 151 29.04 49.53 5.27
C LYS A 151 28.88 50.59 4.17
N GLY A 152 27.63 50.81 3.73
CA GLY A 152 27.22 51.82 2.77
C GLY A 152 25.76 52.19 2.94
N LYS A 153 25.22 52.97 2.01
CA LYS A 153 23.77 53.24 1.99
C LYS A 153 23.00 52.03 1.51
N PRO A 154 21.80 51.76 2.01
CA PRO A 154 20.91 50.74 1.46
C PRO A 154 20.74 50.90 -0.05
N ASP A 155 20.87 49.83 -0.81
CA ASP A 155 20.74 49.81 -2.29
C ASP A 155 19.66 48.80 -2.70
N GLN A 156 18.40 49.28 -2.70
CA GLN A 156 17.26 48.50 -3.13
C GLN A 156 17.31 48.15 -4.63
N ALA A 157 17.83 49.06 -5.47
CA ALA A 157 17.92 48.79 -6.90
C ALA A 157 18.89 47.62 -7.19
N MET A 158 20.00 47.53 -6.47
CA MET A 158 20.92 46.39 -6.52
C MET A 158 20.22 45.12 -6.03
N ALA A 159 19.52 45.19 -4.92
CA ALA A 159 18.81 44.03 -4.36
C ALA A 159 17.75 43.49 -5.34
N ILE A 160 16.92 44.33 -5.92
CA ILE A 160 15.95 43.96 -6.95
C ILE A 160 16.64 43.33 -8.16
N ARG A 161 17.74 43.91 -8.66
CA ARG A 161 18.49 43.38 -9.80
C ARG A 161 18.99 41.96 -9.51
N LEU A 162 19.62 41.72 -8.37
CA LEU A 162 20.11 40.40 -7.97
C LEU A 162 19.01 39.31 -7.95
N MET A 163 17.78 39.70 -7.61
CA MET A 163 16.65 38.77 -7.54
C MET A 163 15.92 38.55 -8.86
N HIS A 164 16.21 39.34 -9.89
CA HIS A 164 15.50 39.31 -11.17
C HIS A 164 16.40 39.18 -12.40
N ASP A 165 17.75 39.14 -12.22
CA ASP A 165 18.68 38.96 -13.31
C ASP A 165 18.65 37.53 -13.91
N ASP A 166 19.26 37.40 -15.10
CA ASP A 166 19.32 36.10 -15.80
C ASP A 166 20.11 35.06 -15.02
N ALA A 167 21.09 35.46 -14.21
CA ALA A 167 21.87 34.54 -13.39
C ALA A 167 20.99 33.87 -12.33
N TYR A 168 20.17 34.66 -11.61
CA TYR A 168 19.22 34.12 -10.62
C TYR A 168 18.19 33.20 -11.29
N GLN A 169 17.62 33.65 -12.44
CA GLN A 169 16.62 32.86 -13.15
C GLN A 169 17.21 31.53 -13.64
N THR A 170 18.43 31.53 -14.15
CA THR A 170 19.12 30.34 -14.63
C THR A 170 19.35 29.32 -13.50
N VAL A 171 19.83 29.78 -12.34
CA VAL A 171 20.03 28.90 -11.18
C VAL A 171 18.69 28.35 -10.71
N LYS A 172 17.65 29.21 -10.58
CA LYS A 172 16.31 28.74 -10.17
C LYS A 172 15.76 27.70 -11.13
N ALA A 173 15.84 27.92 -12.43
CA ALA A 173 15.36 26.97 -13.43
C ALA A 173 16.10 25.62 -13.33
N ARG A 174 17.41 25.62 -13.06
CA ARG A 174 18.23 24.42 -12.87
C ARG A 174 17.79 23.65 -11.63
N VAL A 175 17.63 24.33 -10.49
CA VAL A 175 17.12 23.71 -9.25
C VAL A 175 15.77 23.03 -9.49
N MET A 176 14.83 23.74 -10.11
CA MET A 176 13.50 23.18 -10.37
C MET A 176 13.55 21.98 -11.31
N ALA A 177 14.40 22.01 -12.35
CA ALA A 177 14.59 20.88 -13.27
C ALA A 177 15.20 19.66 -12.56
N GLN A 178 16.15 19.85 -11.66
CA GLN A 178 16.75 18.76 -10.87
C GLN A 178 15.73 18.11 -9.92
N ILE A 179 14.90 18.91 -9.25
CA ILE A 179 13.84 18.42 -8.39
C ILE A 179 12.82 17.61 -9.22
N GLU A 180 12.43 18.10 -10.39
CA GLU A 180 11.49 17.45 -11.28
C GLU A 180 12.05 16.11 -11.80
N ASP A 181 13.29 16.05 -12.27
CA ASP A 181 13.95 14.83 -12.75
C ASP A 181 14.07 13.78 -11.63
N SER A 182 14.48 14.21 -10.44
CA SER A 182 14.53 13.32 -9.26
C SER A 182 13.15 12.76 -8.93
N THR A 183 12.12 13.61 -8.92
CA THR A 183 10.74 13.21 -8.62
C THR A 183 10.20 12.23 -9.65
N ALA A 184 10.45 12.48 -10.95
CA ALA A 184 10.02 11.60 -12.03
C ALA A 184 10.68 10.22 -11.95
N THR A 185 11.96 10.17 -11.61
CA THR A 185 12.72 8.92 -11.42
C THR A 185 12.13 8.09 -10.26
N GLN A 186 11.86 8.72 -9.12
CA GLN A 186 11.25 8.08 -7.96
C GLN A 186 9.83 7.59 -8.24
N ASP A 187 8.99 8.41 -8.90
CA ASP A 187 7.63 8.03 -9.26
C ASP A 187 7.63 6.82 -10.19
N LYS A 188 8.50 6.79 -11.20
CA LYS A 188 8.64 5.65 -12.11
C LYS A 188 9.03 4.37 -11.36
N ARG A 189 10.00 4.42 -10.44
CA ARG A 189 10.43 3.26 -9.64
C ARG A 189 9.31 2.76 -8.74
N THR A 190 8.74 3.66 -7.94
CA THR A 190 7.72 3.30 -6.95
C THR A 190 6.41 2.84 -7.61
N LYS A 191 6.02 3.44 -8.74
CA LYS A 191 4.90 2.99 -9.55
C LYS A 191 5.10 1.56 -10.06
N LYS A 192 6.30 1.25 -10.58
CA LYS A 192 6.65 -0.10 -11.02
C LYS A 192 6.56 -1.11 -9.88
N MET A 193 7.04 -0.77 -8.68
CA MET A 193 6.91 -1.63 -7.50
C MET A 193 5.44 -1.93 -7.17
N VAL A 194 4.58 -0.91 -7.12
CA VAL A 194 3.14 -1.07 -6.87
C VAL A 194 2.49 -1.97 -7.93
N GLU A 195 2.81 -1.77 -9.20
CA GLU A 195 2.29 -2.57 -10.31
C GLU A 195 2.71 -4.04 -10.21
N GLU A 196 3.97 -4.31 -9.88
CA GLU A 196 4.49 -5.68 -9.71
C GLU A 196 3.80 -6.41 -8.55
N TYR A 197 3.69 -5.79 -7.38
CA TYR A 197 3.00 -6.39 -6.23
C TYR A 197 1.50 -6.57 -6.51
N THR A 198 0.88 -5.62 -7.21
CA THR A 198 -0.53 -5.74 -7.61
C THR A 198 -0.76 -6.92 -8.56
N LYS A 199 0.14 -7.12 -9.54
CA LYS A 199 0.09 -8.29 -10.45
C LYS A 199 0.25 -9.60 -9.70
N ARG A 200 1.20 -9.69 -8.77
CA ARG A 200 1.38 -10.87 -7.90
C ARG A 200 0.13 -11.15 -7.06
N GLY A 201 -0.47 -10.12 -6.47
CA GLY A 201 -1.71 -10.26 -5.71
C GLY A 201 -2.88 -10.77 -6.54
N LYS A 202 -3.06 -10.27 -7.77
CA LYS A 202 -4.08 -10.77 -8.70
C LYS A 202 -3.86 -12.24 -9.06
N LEU A 203 -2.62 -12.65 -9.28
CA LEU A 203 -2.29 -14.05 -9.55
C LEU A 203 -2.63 -14.94 -8.35
N CYS A 204 -2.19 -14.56 -7.13
CA CYS A 204 -2.51 -15.28 -5.90
C CYS A 204 -4.04 -15.41 -5.70
N LEU A 205 -4.79 -14.35 -5.95
CA LEU A 205 -6.25 -14.36 -5.86
C LEU A 205 -6.87 -15.33 -6.88
N SER A 206 -6.44 -15.29 -8.13
CA SER A 206 -6.93 -16.20 -9.18
C SER A 206 -6.66 -17.67 -8.84
N VAL A 207 -5.47 -17.98 -8.34
CA VAL A 207 -5.11 -19.34 -7.88
C VAL A 207 -6.00 -19.74 -6.69
N SER A 208 -6.22 -18.86 -5.73
CA SER A 208 -7.09 -19.14 -4.57
C SER A 208 -8.53 -19.46 -4.99
N ILE A 209 -9.08 -18.70 -5.94
CA ILE A 209 -10.42 -18.96 -6.50
C ILE A 209 -10.46 -20.31 -7.20
N GLY A 210 -9.43 -20.64 -7.99
CA GLY A 210 -9.32 -21.96 -8.64
C GLY A 210 -9.30 -23.12 -7.63
N LEU A 211 -8.54 -23.00 -6.54
CA LEU A 211 -8.50 -24.00 -5.47
C LEU A 211 -9.86 -24.15 -4.77
N LEU A 212 -10.60 -23.05 -4.54
CA LEU A 212 -11.94 -23.08 -3.97
C LEU A 212 -12.95 -23.79 -4.89
N ILE A 213 -12.87 -23.56 -6.19
CA ILE A 213 -13.73 -24.27 -7.17
C ILE A 213 -13.44 -25.78 -7.14
N ILE A 214 -12.17 -26.18 -7.12
CA ILE A 214 -11.77 -27.60 -7.05
C ILE A 214 -12.28 -28.22 -5.73
N LEU A 215 -12.11 -27.51 -4.61
CA LEU A 215 -12.59 -27.96 -3.30
C LEU A 215 -14.10 -28.17 -3.30
N SER A 216 -14.86 -27.23 -3.86
CA SER A 216 -16.31 -27.32 -3.99
C SER A 216 -16.73 -28.52 -4.85
N ALA A 217 -16.03 -28.77 -5.97
CA ALA A 217 -16.29 -29.94 -6.82
C ALA A 217 -16.04 -31.26 -6.08
N ILE A 218 -14.99 -31.35 -5.27
CA ILE A 218 -14.71 -32.53 -4.44
C ILE A 218 -15.85 -32.78 -3.43
N VAL A 219 -16.35 -31.74 -2.78
CA VAL A 219 -17.50 -31.85 -1.85
C VAL A 219 -18.74 -32.37 -2.58
N VAL A 220 -19.07 -31.82 -3.73
CA VAL A 220 -20.22 -32.27 -4.53
C VAL A 220 -20.11 -33.73 -4.95
N VAL A 221 -18.94 -34.14 -5.47
CA VAL A 221 -18.67 -35.55 -5.82
C VAL A 221 -18.79 -36.48 -4.62
N SER A 222 -18.29 -36.03 -3.46
CA SER A 222 -18.43 -36.77 -2.20
C SER A 222 -19.91 -37.00 -1.83
N LEU A 223 -20.72 -35.96 -1.84
CA LEU A 223 -22.16 -36.01 -1.52
C LEU A 223 -22.91 -36.93 -2.47
N ILE A 224 -22.66 -36.84 -3.79
CA ILE A 224 -23.26 -37.71 -4.79
C ILE A 224 -22.90 -39.18 -4.52
N THR A 225 -21.61 -39.44 -4.22
CA THR A 225 -21.13 -40.81 -3.97
C THR A 225 -21.72 -41.40 -2.69
N VAL A 226 -21.79 -40.65 -1.60
CA VAL A 226 -22.44 -41.04 -0.35
C VAL A 226 -23.91 -41.35 -0.60
N ASN A 227 -24.62 -40.46 -1.29
CA ASN A 227 -26.05 -40.67 -1.55
C ASN A 227 -26.30 -41.93 -2.39
N ARG A 228 -25.51 -42.16 -3.46
CA ARG A 228 -25.69 -43.33 -4.35
C ARG A 228 -25.25 -44.63 -3.74
N LYS A 229 -24.10 -44.67 -3.01
CA LYS A 229 -23.50 -45.94 -2.52
C LYS A 229 -23.84 -46.28 -1.08
N ILE A 230 -24.34 -45.36 -0.30
CA ILE A 230 -24.64 -45.57 1.13
C ILE A 230 -26.12 -45.29 1.43
N THR A 231 -26.61 -44.07 1.19
CA THR A 231 -27.96 -43.68 1.62
C THR A 231 -29.06 -44.45 0.88
N LYS A 232 -28.98 -44.57 -0.43
CA LYS A 232 -30.00 -45.32 -1.24
C LYS A 232 -30.07 -46.82 -0.86
N PRO A 233 -28.95 -47.58 -0.74
CA PRO A 233 -29.00 -48.95 -0.32
C PRO A 233 -29.57 -49.15 1.13
N ILE A 234 -29.17 -48.26 2.07
CA ILE A 234 -29.68 -48.33 3.46
C ILE A 234 -31.19 -48.11 3.48
N ARG A 235 -31.71 -47.10 2.74
CA ARG A 235 -33.18 -46.91 2.64
C ARG A 235 -33.91 -48.11 2.05
N LYS A 236 -33.34 -48.78 1.05
CA LYS A 236 -33.94 -50.00 0.50
C LYS A 236 -33.99 -51.12 1.54
N LEU A 237 -32.91 -51.30 2.34
CA LEU A 237 -32.86 -52.27 3.41
C LEU A 237 -33.87 -51.96 4.54
N GLN A 238 -33.97 -50.70 4.96
CA GLN A 238 -34.94 -50.25 5.94
C GLN A 238 -36.39 -50.50 5.49
N ASN A 239 -36.71 -50.22 4.24
CA ASN A 239 -38.04 -50.52 3.71
C ASN A 239 -38.31 -52.01 3.66
N ALA A 240 -37.34 -52.84 3.24
CA ALA A 240 -37.49 -54.29 3.23
C ALA A 240 -37.69 -54.88 4.65
N THR A 241 -36.91 -54.40 5.64
CA THR A 241 -37.09 -54.84 7.04
C THR A 241 -38.44 -54.39 7.62
N HIS A 242 -38.96 -53.23 7.23
CA HIS A 242 -40.28 -52.78 7.63
C HIS A 242 -41.38 -53.66 7.03
N TYR A 243 -41.32 -54.05 5.78
CA TYR A 243 -42.28 -54.99 5.16
C TYR A 243 -42.24 -56.34 5.88
N VAL A 244 -41.02 -56.91 6.11
CA VAL A 244 -40.89 -58.19 6.81
C VAL A 244 -41.47 -58.12 8.26
N ALA A 245 -41.23 -56.99 8.94
CA ALA A 245 -41.76 -56.81 10.31
C ALA A 245 -43.31 -56.71 10.30
N THR A 246 -43.90 -56.09 9.30
CA THR A 246 -45.34 -55.97 9.14
C THR A 246 -45.98 -57.33 8.82
N ASP A 247 -45.39 -58.11 7.91
CA ASP A 247 -45.84 -59.45 7.56
C ASP A 247 -45.73 -60.41 8.74
N LEU A 248 -44.64 -60.37 9.49
CA LEU A 248 -44.47 -61.13 10.75
C LEU A 248 -45.51 -60.78 11.79
N ALA A 249 -45.84 -59.50 11.96
CA ALA A 249 -46.88 -59.06 12.89
C ALA A 249 -48.26 -59.66 12.50
N GLN A 250 -48.58 -59.56 11.16
CA GLN A 250 -49.84 -60.17 10.66
C GLN A 250 -49.88 -61.70 10.84
N LEU A 251 -48.76 -62.39 10.54
CA LEU A 251 -48.69 -63.83 10.77
C LEU A 251 -48.85 -64.20 12.28
N THR A 252 -48.31 -63.40 13.17
CA THR A 252 -48.42 -63.54 14.60
C THR A 252 -49.86 -63.37 15.07
N ASP A 253 -50.55 -62.35 14.54
CA ASP A 253 -51.97 -62.09 14.80
C ASP A 253 -52.87 -63.24 14.29
N VAL A 254 -52.64 -63.76 13.09
CA VAL A 254 -53.39 -64.95 12.56
C VAL A 254 -53.09 -66.18 13.35
N ALA A 255 -51.83 -66.41 13.73
CA ALA A 255 -51.44 -67.58 14.56
C ALA A 255 -52.12 -67.51 15.96
N THR A 256 -52.20 -66.33 16.56
CA THR A 256 -52.85 -66.10 17.84
C THR A 256 -54.36 -66.26 17.78
N GLY A 257 -54.98 -65.79 16.69
CA GLY A 257 -56.43 -66.02 16.44
C GLY A 257 -56.76 -67.48 16.23
N LEU A 258 -55.97 -68.24 15.50
CA LEU A 258 -56.09 -69.68 15.30
C LEU A 258 -55.94 -70.43 16.65
N ALA A 259 -54.95 -70.05 17.49
CA ALA A 259 -54.77 -70.65 18.78
C ALA A 259 -55.94 -70.38 19.75
N ASN A 260 -56.71 -69.32 19.57
CA ASN A 260 -57.91 -68.95 20.31
C ASN A 260 -59.16 -69.47 19.69
N GLY A 261 -59.13 -70.34 18.65
CA GLY A 261 -60.27 -70.99 18.03
C GLY A 261 -61.03 -70.18 16.99
N ASP A 262 -60.48 -69.04 16.54
CA ASP A 262 -61.10 -68.26 15.51
C ASP A 262 -60.59 -68.72 14.13
N LEU A 263 -61.40 -69.49 13.40
CA LEU A 263 -61.09 -70.03 12.07
C LEU A 263 -61.49 -69.10 10.95
N SER A 264 -61.89 -67.85 11.24
CA SER A 264 -62.31 -66.88 10.23
C SER A 264 -61.15 -66.04 9.68
N GLN A 265 -59.93 -66.06 10.30
CA GLN A 265 -58.83 -65.28 9.94
C GLN A 265 -57.98 -65.90 8.81
N THR A 266 -57.80 -65.19 7.70
CA THR A 266 -56.91 -65.57 6.61
C THR A 266 -55.78 -64.54 6.47
N ALA A 267 -54.54 -65.05 6.43
CA ALA A 267 -53.39 -64.16 6.10
C ALA A 267 -53.50 -63.75 4.61
N GLN A 268 -53.54 -62.44 4.40
CA GLN A 268 -53.29 -61.91 3.01
C GLN A 268 -51.75 -61.84 2.82
N ILE A 269 -51.23 -62.80 2.09
CA ILE A 269 -49.78 -62.90 1.69
C ILE A 269 -49.58 -62.09 0.41
#